data_6b33d16166866dc4452d856d118e4a21
#
_entry.id   6b33d16166866dc4452d856d118e4a21
#
_cell.length_a   1.000
_cell.length_b   1.000
_cell.length_c   1.000
_cell.angle_alpha   90.00
_cell.angle_beta   90.00
_cell.angle_gamma   90.00
#
_symmetry.space_group_name_H-M   'P 1'
#
loop_
_entity.id
_entity.type
_entity.pdbx_description
1 polymer ?
#
loop_
_entity_poly.entity_id
_entity_poly.type
_entity_poly.pdbx_seq_one_letter_code
_entity_poly.pdbx_strand_id
1 'polypeptide(L)'
;MTRVSEQQLIDWRRELHSWPELSGHEVETSARLRRWLQQADVRLLDYPLHTGVVAEVGQGAPLIALRADIDALPIHEATGLPFRSRQAGVMHACGHDVHSAVILGATLQLKAREDQLAGRVRILFQPAEEIAQGARQFIDAGVLDQVQAIFGMHNEPGLPTGTFATRSGAFYANADKFVVRVHSTRAEVNSILVASQIIQALQSLTSRSFNTLDSLVLSVTRIDAHRHDAQQTAEAEFGGTVRTHDKQVRAQLEQRAREVVVNIAAASGATATFSWHPGPPVLENDAHWAQVASQVAQQVGYQVQQAELHLGGEDFAYYLQQLPGAFVSIGSASEFGLHHGGFNPDEALIAPAAHYFSQLAQQALQQLNARCRDAILN
;
A
#
# COMPACT_ATOMS: atom_id res chain seq x y z
N MET A 1 4.56 30.61 -15.41
CA MET A 1 5.23 29.38 -14.93
C MET A 1 5.46 28.44 -16.09
N THR A 2 6.66 27.89 -16.23
CA THR A 2 6.99 26.96 -17.32
C THR A 2 6.24 25.64 -17.10
N ARG A 3 5.52 25.18 -18.10
CA ARG A 3 4.81 23.90 -18.05
C ARG A 3 5.87 22.79 -17.89
N VAL A 4 5.79 21.98 -16.83
CA VAL A 4 6.71 20.85 -16.63
C VAL A 4 6.59 19.93 -17.83
N SER A 5 7.73 19.60 -18.44
CA SER A 5 7.77 18.70 -19.59
C SER A 5 7.67 17.25 -19.13
N GLU A 6 7.19 16.38 -20.00
CA GLU A 6 7.19 14.93 -19.79
C GLU A 6 8.62 14.41 -19.47
N GLN A 7 9.63 14.91 -20.21
CA GLN A 7 11.01 14.54 -19.97
C GLN A 7 11.47 14.88 -18.54
N GLN A 8 11.03 16.01 -17.99
CA GLN A 8 11.39 16.38 -16.62
C GLN A 8 10.80 15.41 -15.57
N LEU A 9 9.58 14.88 -15.79
CA LEU A 9 9.00 13.89 -14.90
C LEU A 9 9.77 12.57 -14.97
N ILE A 10 10.17 12.17 -16.15
CA ILE A 10 11.02 11.00 -16.38
C ILE A 10 12.38 11.17 -15.70
N ASP A 11 13.00 12.33 -15.83
CA ASP A 11 14.29 12.62 -15.21
C ASP A 11 14.21 12.55 -13.68
N TRP A 12 13.18 13.07 -13.08
CA TRP A 12 12.94 12.97 -11.63
C TRP A 12 12.70 11.52 -11.19
N ARG A 13 11.88 10.75 -11.92
CA ARG A 13 11.71 9.31 -11.67
C ARG A 13 13.05 8.58 -11.69
N ARG A 14 13.88 8.85 -12.70
CA ARG A 14 15.21 8.23 -12.84
C ARG A 14 16.19 8.65 -11.75
N GLU A 15 16.09 9.90 -11.28
CA GLU A 15 16.89 10.37 -10.14
C GLU A 15 16.48 9.62 -8.85
N LEU A 16 15.17 9.46 -8.57
CA LEU A 16 14.69 8.67 -7.44
C LEU A 16 15.13 7.21 -7.57
N HIS A 17 14.96 6.61 -8.74
CA HIS A 17 15.35 5.22 -9.02
C HIS A 17 16.85 4.96 -8.79
N SER A 18 17.67 5.93 -9.13
CA SER A 18 19.14 5.81 -8.96
C SER A 18 19.59 5.88 -7.50
N TRP A 19 18.79 6.44 -6.61
CA TRP A 19 19.11 6.66 -5.21
C TRP A 19 17.97 6.21 -4.29
N PRO A 20 17.60 4.92 -4.35
CA PRO A 20 16.52 4.38 -3.53
C PRO A 20 16.92 4.28 -2.07
N GLU A 21 15.98 4.46 -1.17
CA GLU A 21 16.15 4.32 0.27
C GLU A 21 15.11 3.38 0.84
N LEU A 22 15.51 2.56 1.81
CA LEU A 22 14.63 1.60 2.47
C LEU A 22 13.57 2.29 3.33
N SER A 23 12.47 1.57 3.59
CA SER A 23 11.39 2.00 4.48
C SER A 23 11.88 2.57 5.80
N GLY A 24 11.44 3.78 6.16
CA GLY A 24 11.85 4.51 7.36
C GLY A 24 13.21 5.21 7.28
N HIS A 25 13.90 5.13 6.15
CA HIS A 25 15.21 5.75 5.92
C HIS A 25 15.23 6.72 4.73
N GLU A 26 14.08 7.16 4.23
CA GLU A 26 13.87 7.96 3.01
C GLU A 26 14.23 9.44 3.22
N VAL A 27 15.40 9.71 3.81
CA VAL A 27 15.85 11.05 4.18
C VAL A 27 16.21 11.88 2.95
N GLU A 28 17.05 11.35 2.09
CA GLU A 28 17.49 12.03 0.87
C GLU A 28 16.36 12.10 -0.18
N THR A 29 15.52 11.08 -0.26
CA THR A 29 14.31 11.06 -1.09
C THR A 29 13.37 12.19 -0.66
N SER A 30 13.09 12.31 0.63
CA SER A 30 12.29 13.41 1.19
C SER A 30 12.92 14.77 0.90
N ALA A 31 14.24 14.90 1.03
CA ALA A 31 14.96 16.14 0.75
C ALA A 31 14.88 16.55 -0.74
N ARG A 32 14.96 15.57 -1.68
CA ARG A 32 14.79 15.81 -3.13
C ARG A 32 13.39 16.30 -3.45
N LEU A 33 12.36 15.60 -2.93
CA LEU A 33 10.96 15.97 -3.13
C LEU A 33 10.68 17.37 -2.57
N ARG A 34 11.14 17.69 -1.36
CA ARG A 34 11.02 19.04 -0.77
C ARG A 34 11.65 20.11 -1.66
N ARG A 35 12.87 19.87 -2.15
CA ARG A 35 13.58 20.79 -3.03
C ARG A 35 12.82 21.07 -4.33
N TRP A 36 12.28 20.02 -5.00
CA TRP A 36 11.54 20.19 -6.25
C TRP A 36 10.22 20.92 -6.03
N LEU A 37 9.51 20.65 -4.95
CA LEU A 37 8.28 21.35 -4.57
C LEU A 37 8.56 22.83 -4.25
N GLN A 38 9.63 23.14 -3.51
CA GLN A 38 10.05 24.51 -3.21
C GLN A 38 10.44 25.31 -4.47
N GLN A 39 11.16 24.69 -5.38
CA GLN A 39 11.51 25.30 -6.67
C GLN A 39 10.29 25.64 -7.53
N ALA A 40 9.21 24.90 -7.32
CA ALA A 40 7.92 25.14 -7.98
C ALA A 40 6.99 26.06 -7.17
N ASP A 41 7.45 26.66 -6.09
CA ASP A 41 6.66 27.52 -5.19
C ASP A 41 5.41 26.80 -4.61
N VAL A 42 5.52 25.48 -4.36
CA VAL A 42 4.49 24.69 -3.69
C VAL A 42 4.66 24.85 -2.19
N ARG A 43 3.57 25.13 -1.48
CA ARG A 43 3.57 25.30 -0.01
C ARG A 43 3.85 23.98 0.70
N LEU A 44 4.99 23.88 1.37
CA LEU A 44 5.29 22.78 2.27
C LEU A 44 4.58 22.98 3.60
N LEU A 45 4.10 21.87 4.17
CA LEU A 45 3.54 21.83 5.52
C LEU A 45 4.52 21.12 6.45
N ASP A 46 4.65 21.65 7.67
CA ASP A 46 5.52 21.07 8.68
C ASP A 46 4.69 20.16 9.61
N TYR A 47 5.04 18.88 9.60
CA TYR A 47 4.48 17.85 10.46
C TYR A 47 5.61 17.14 11.20
N PRO A 48 5.39 16.57 12.40
CA PRO A 48 6.40 15.86 13.18
C PRO A 48 6.73 14.49 12.56
N LEU A 49 7.22 14.49 11.32
CA LEU A 49 7.57 13.30 10.54
C LEU A 49 9.08 13.19 10.42
N HIS A 50 9.61 11.99 10.59
CA HIS A 50 11.04 11.71 10.41
C HIS A 50 11.42 11.78 8.92
N THR A 51 10.64 11.11 8.08
CA THR A 51 10.78 11.09 6.61
C THR A 51 9.42 11.35 5.96
N GLY A 52 9.42 11.56 4.65
CA GLY A 52 8.21 11.94 3.91
C GLY A 52 8.03 13.45 3.77
N VAL A 53 7.06 13.83 2.97
CA VAL A 53 6.76 15.23 2.67
C VAL A 53 5.26 15.45 2.60
N VAL A 54 4.82 16.52 3.22
CA VAL A 54 3.44 17.01 3.07
C VAL A 54 3.48 18.41 2.46
N ALA A 55 2.70 18.60 1.40
CA ALA A 55 2.58 19.87 0.72
C ALA A 55 1.11 20.19 0.44
N GLU A 56 0.81 21.40 0.03
CA GLU A 56 -0.56 21.80 -0.27
C GLU A 56 -0.60 22.83 -1.41
N VAL A 57 -1.59 22.68 -2.29
CA VAL A 57 -1.88 23.60 -3.40
C VAL A 57 -3.33 24.04 -3.29
N GLY A 58 -3.61 25.31 -3.62
CA GLY A 58 -4.93 25.89 -3.55
C GLY A 58 -5.23 26.58 -2.22
N GLN A 59 -6.44 27.11 -2.07
CA GLN A 59 -6.91 27.86 -0.92
C GLN A 59 -8.36 27.53 -0.58
N GLY A 60 -8.75 27.77 0.69
CA GLY A 60 -10.13 27.59 1.14
C GLY A 60 -10.52 26.12 1.35
N ALA A 61 -11.81 25.85 1.26
CA ALA A 61 -12.41 24.53 1.35
C ALA A 61 -13.15 24.21 0.04
N PRO A 62 -13.36 22.94 -0.28
CA PRO A 62 -12.97 21.71 0.42
C PRO A 62 -11.48 21.37 0.31
N LEU A 63 -11.05 20.34 1.06
CA LEU A 63 -9.69 19.80 1.02
C LEU A 63 -9.75 18.31 0.68
N ILE A 64 -8.97 17.90 -0.31
CA ILE A 64 -8.72 16.48 -0.64
C ILE A 64 -7.23 16.17 -0.52
N ALA A 65 -6.88 14.89 -0.56
CA ALA A 65 -5.49 14.45 -0.58
C ALA A 65 -5.16 13.57 -1.79
N LEU A 66 -3.93 13.71 -2.29
CA LEU A 66 -3.27 12.79 -3.23
C LEU A 66 -2.06 12.17 -2.53
N ARG A 67 -1.89 10.85 -2.64
CA ARG A 67 -0.78 10.11 -2.01
C ARG A 67 0.09 9.40 -3.03
N ALA A 68 1.39 9.48 -2.84
CA ALA A 68 2.38 8.54 -3.36
C ALA A 68 3.23 8.01 -2.21
N ASP A 69 3.58 6.74 -2.26
CA ASP A 69 4.64 6.14 -1.45
C ASP A 69 6.02 6.50 -2.02
N ILE A 70 7.08 6.37 -1.19
CA ILE A 70 8.42 6.84 -1.59
C ILE A 70 9.56 5.88 -1.22
N ASP A 71 9.28 4.80 -0.51
CA ASP A 71 10.28 3.83 -0.05
C ASP A 71 10.66 2.79 -1.11
N ALA A 72 11.77 2.11 -0.88
CA ALA A 72 12.31 1.06 -1.74
C ALA A 72 12.54 -0.23 -0.96
N LEU A 73 12.88 -1.29 -1.68
CA LEU A 73 13.01 -2.66 -1.18
C LEU A 73 14.46 -3.12 -1.10
N PRO A 74 14.79 -4.05 -0.16
CA PRO A 74 16.12 -4.66 -0.05
C PRO A 74 16.31 -5.73 -1.14
N ILE A 75 16.32 -5.31 -2.42
CA ILE A 75 16.42 -6.17 -3.60
C ILE A 75 17.61 -5.72 -4.44
N HIS A 76 18.39 -6.70 -4.91
CA HIS A 76 19.46 -6.43 -5.86
C HIS A 76 18.89 -6.18 -7.25
N GLU A 77 19.16 -5.01 -7.82
CA GLU A 77 18.69 -4.66 -9.15
C GLU A 77 19.48 -5.38 -10.24
N ALA A 78 18.76 -5.98 -11.19
CA ALA A 78 19.31 -6.73 -12.32
C ALA A 78 18.83 -6.18 -13.69
N THR A 79 18.31 -4.96 -13.75
CA THR A 79 17.73 -4.38 -14.98
C THR A 79 18.79 -4.00 -16.02
N GLY A 80 20.00 -3.69 -15.61
CA GLY A 80 21.04 -3.19 -16.52
C GLY A 80 20.81 -1.77 -17.04
N LEU A 81 19.83 -1.04 -16.52
CA LEU A 81 19.48 0.32 -16.95
C LEU A 81 20.62 1.33 -16.66
N PRO A 82 20.77 2.39 -17.49
CA PRO A 82 21.78 3.42 -17.27
C PRO A 82 21.54 4.23 -15.99
N PHE A 83 20.30 4.28 -15.50
CA PHE A 83 19.88 4.93 -14.27
C PHE A 83 19.56 3.93 -13.14
N ARG A 84 20.05 2.68 -13.25
CA ARG A 84 19.89 1.67 -12.18
C ARG A 84 20.34 2.19 -10.82
N SER A 85 19.84 1.56 -9.77
CA SER A 85 20.21 1.86 -8.38
C SER A 85 21.73 1.92 -8.19
N ARG A 86 22.20 2.96 -7.51
CA ARG A 86 23.57 3.13 -7.03
C ARG A 86 23.76 2.67 -5.59
N GLN A 87 22.69 2.21 -4.94
CA GLN A 87 22.69 1.64 -3.60
C GLN A 87 22.71 0.10 -3.72
N ALA A 88 23.81 -0.52 -3.34
CA ALA A 88 23.93 -1.98 -3.43
C ALA A 88 22.85 -2.69 -2.61
N GLY A 89 22.08 -3.58 -3.25
CA GLY A 89 21.05 -4.36 -2.60
C GLY A 89 19.76 -3.58 -2.28
N VAL A 90 19.57 -2.38 -2.82
CA VAL A 90 18.33 -1.61 -2.67
C VAL A 90 17.81 -1.19 -4.05
N MET A 91 16.51 -1.34 -4.28
CA MET A 91 15.88 -1.04 -5.56
C MET A 91 14.44 -0.58 -5.39
N HIS A 92 13.98 0.37 -6.20
CA HIS A 92 12.55 0.64 -6.39
C HIS A 92 11.90 -0.48 -7.23
N ALA A 93 11.73 -1.66 -6.63
CA ALA A 93 11.16 -2.82 -7.29
C ALA A 93 9.62 -2.91 -7.17
N CYS A 94 8.99 -1.90 -6.56
CA CYS A 94 7.53 -1.75 -6.48
C CYS A 94 7.00 -0.56 -7.31
N GLY A 95 7.90 0.34 -7.76
CA GLY A 95 7.53 1.47 -8.61
C GLY A 95 7.15 2.75 -7.87
N HIS A 96 7.52 2.88 -6.60
CA HIS A 96 7.24 4.08 -5.81
C HIS A 96 7.95 5.34 -6.34
N ASP A 97 9.04 5.18 -7.07
CA ASP A 97 9.67 6.23 -7.86
C ASP A 97 8.76 6.75 -8.99
N VAL A 98 8.01 5.87 -9.63
CA VAL A 98 6.98 6.23 -10.63
C VAL A 98 5.80 6.91 -9.96
N HIS A 99 5.28 6.36 -8.84
CA HIS A 99 4.18 6.97 -8.10
C HIS A 99 4.53 8.39 -7.65
N SER A 100 5.74 8.58 -7.13
CA SER A 100 6.27 9.89 -6.74
C SER A 100 6.34 10.86 -7.90
N ALA A 101 6.85 10.44 -9.06
CA ALA A 101 6.93 11.29 -10.26
C ALA A 101 5.53 11.66 -10.79
N VAL A 102 4.57 10.73 -10.75
CA VAL A 102 3.18 10.96 -11.14
C VAL A 102 2.53 12.03 -10.24
N ILE A 103 2.59 11.84 -8.92
CA ILE A 103 1.95 12.78 -7.99
C ILE A 103 2.67 14.13 -7.98
N LEU A 104 3.99 14.16 -8.12
CA LEU A 104 4.74 15.41 -8.31
C LEU A 104 4.27 16.15 -9.58
N GLY A 105 4.14 15.44 -10.69
CA GLY A 105 3.63 15.98 -11.96
C GLY A 105 2.22 16.54 -11.82
N ALA A 106 1.31 15.80 -11.16
CA ALA A 106 -0.04 16.27 -10.87
C ALA A 106 -0.04 17.53 -10.01
N THR A 107 0.82 17.57 -8.98
CA THR A 107 0.99 18.73 -8.09
C THR A 107 1.37 19.99 -8.87
N LEU A 108 2.31 19.86 -9.79
CA LEU A 108 2.76 21.01 -10.59
C LEU A 108 1.73 21.47 -11.61
N GLN A 109 0.93 20.55 -12.17
CA GLN A 109 -0.21 20.91 -13.01
C GLN A 109 -1.30 21.65 -12.22
N LEU A 110 -1.56 21.23 -10.96
CA LEU A 110 -2.48 21.91 -10.05
C LEU A 110 -1.94 23.28 -9.64
N LYS A 111 -0.64 23.38 -9.30
CA LYS A 111 0.02 24.66 -8.96
C LYS A 111 -0.06 25.67 -10.09
N ALA A 112 0.10 25.24 -11.34
CA ALA A 112 -0.01 26.12 -12.51
C ALA A 112 -1.43 26.72 -12.69
N ARG A 113 -2.44 26.17 -12.03
CA ARG A 113 -3.85 26.61 -12.04
C ARG A 113 -4.39 26.88 -10.64
N GLU A 114 -3.52 27.15 -9.70
CA GLU A 114 -3.86 27.26 -8.27
C GLU A 114 -5.04 28.21 -8.00
N ASP A 115 -5.06 29.35 -8.67
CA ASP A 115 -6.13 30.36 -8.54
C ASP A 115 -7.49 29.90 -9.09
N GLN A 116 -7.53 28.83 -9.87
CA GLN A 116 -8.74 28.26 -10.47
C GLN A 116 -9.28 27.07 -9.69
N LEU A 117 -8.54 26.61 -8.67
CA LEU A 117 -8.96 25.45 -7.87
C LEU A 117 -10.16 25.81 -6.97
N ALA A 118 -11.13 24.92 -6.94
CA ALA A 118 -12.33 25.06 -6.12
C ALA A 118 -12.10 24.63 -4.65
N GLY A 119 -10.88 24.68 -4.16
CA GLY A 119 -10.47 24.27 -2.82
C GLY A 119 -8.97 23.94 -2.77
N ARG A 120 -8.57 23.07 -1.84
CA ARG A 120 -7.17 22.70 -1.62
C ARG A 120 -6.92 21.23 -1.94
N VAL A 121 -5.71 20.94 -2.37
CA VAL A 121 -5.19 19.59 -2.55
C VAL A 121 -3.97 19.43 -1.67
N ARG A 122 -4.03 18.49 -0.73
CA ARG A 122 -2.91 18.06 0.11
C ARG A 122 -2.17 16.94 -0.58
N ILE A 123 -0.85 17.05 -0.65
CA ILE A 123 0.03 16.10 -1.31
C ILE A 123 0.80 15.35 -0.24
N LEU A 124 0.69 14.03 -0.26
CA LEU A 124 1.32 13.14 0.71
C LEU A 124 2.38 12.30 -0.03
N PHE A 125 3.65 12.59 0.18
CA PHE A 125 4.75 11.69 -0.18
C PHE A 125 5.10 10.86 1.05
N GLN A 126 4.51 9.68 1.12
CA GLN A 126 4.46 8.83 2.30
C GLN A 126 5.61 7.84 2.31
N PRO A 127 6.41 7.75 3.41
CA PRO A 127 7.45 6.75 3.58
C PRO A 127 6.86 5.40 4.03
N ALA A 128 7.70 4.37 4.09
CA ALA A 128 7.51 3.13 4.85
C ALA A 128 6.21 2.36 4.52
N GLU A 129 5.80 2.34 3.24
CA GLU A 129 4.67 1.55 2.78
C GLU A 129 4.96 0.05 2.92
N GLU A 130 6.13 -0.42 2.47
CA GLU A 130 6.54 -1.82 2.38
C GLU A 130 6.63 -2.54 3.76
N ILE A 131 6.65 -1.77 4.83
CA ILE A 131 6.56 -2.27 6.21
C ILE A 131 5.24 -1.89 6.89
N ALA A 132 4.29 -1.33 6.15
CA ALA A 132 2.95 -0.96 6.59
C ALA A 132 2.92 0.00 7.80
N GLN A 133 3.84 0.95 7.86
CA GLN A 133 3.96 1.91 8.97
C GLN A 133 3.70 3.35 8.54
N GLY A 134 3.97 3.70 7.29
CA GLY A 134 3.96 5.09 6.82
C GLY A 134 2.60 5.75 6.90
N ALA A 135 1.54 5.07 6.45
CA ALA A 135 0.19 5.62 6.52
C ALA A 135 -0.23 5.89 7.97
N ARG A 136 0.09 4.99 8.92
CA ARG A 136 -0.20 5.20 10.34
C ARG A 136 0.55 6.39 10.91
N GLN A 137 1.85 6.52 10.60
CA GLN A 137 2.66 7.68 11.04
C GLN A 137 2.07 9.00 10.53
N PHE A 138 1.59 9.04 9.29
CA PHE A 138 0.94 10.22 8.71
C PHE A 138 -0.40 10.53 9.38
N ILE A 139 -1.22 9.51 9.64
CA ILE A 139 -2.50 9.65 10.36
C ILE A 139 -2.25 10.19 11.78
N ASP A 140 -1.32 9.58 12.51
CA ASP A 140 -0.98 9.96 13.89
C ASP A 140 -0.39 11.39 13.97
N ALA A 141 0.30 11.84 12.92
CA ALA A 141 0.78 13.20 12.79
C ALA A 141 -0.32 14.23 12.44
N GLY A 142 -1.56 13.80 12.17
CA GLY A 142 -2.69 14.69 11.86
C GLY A 142 -2.74 15.16 10.40
N VAL A 143 -2.04 14.50 9.47
CA VAL A 143 -2.02 14.93 8.07
C VAL A 143 -3.37 14.82 7.36
N LEU A 144 -4.34 14.10 7.93
CA LEU A 144 -5.70 13.99 7.41
C LEU A 144 -6.66 15.07 7.91
N ASP A 145 -6.22 15.96 8.79
CA ASP A 145 -7.09 17.00 9.34
C ASP A 145 -7.72 17.83 8.23
N GLN A 146 -9.07 17.92 8.26
CA GLN A 146 -9.93 18.58 7.27
C GLN A 146 -9.97 17.92 5.88
N VAL A 147 -9.26 16.82 5.62
CA VAL A 147 -9.32 16.09 4.36
C VAL A 147 -10.68 15.40 4.23
N GLN A 148 -11.35 15.57 3.10
CA GLN A 148 -12.70 15.03 2.86
C GLN A 148 -12.70 13.83 1.90
N ALA A 149 -11.64 13.67 1.11
CA ALA A 149 -11.43 12.49 0.27
C ALA A 149 -9.95 12.31 -0.03
N ILE A 150 -9.52 11.07 -0.25
CA ILE A 150 -8.12 10.76 -0.58
C ILE A 150 -8.02 9.83 -1.77
N PHE A 151 -6.98 10.03 -2.59
CA PHE A 151 -6.72 9.23 -3.78
C PHE A 151 -5.26 8.82 -3.86
N GLY A 152 -5.03 7.59 -4.30
CA GLY A 152 -3.71 7.02 -4.55
C GLY A 152 -3.74 6.02 -5.69
N MET A 153 -2.57 5.56 -6.09
CA MET A 153 -2.44 4.57 -7.15
C MET A 153 -1.37 3.52 -6.84
N HIS A 154 -1.49 2.40 -7.54
CA HIS A 154 -0.38 1.49 -7.77
C HIS A 154 -0.16 1.27 -9.27
N ASN A 155 1.09 1.17 -9.70
CA ASN A 155 1.41 0.72 -11.03
C ASN A 155 1.20 -0.80 -11.15
N GLU A 156 0.60 -1.25 -12.26
CA GLU A 156 0.26 -2.66 -12.44
C GLU A 156 1.04 -3.26 -13.62
N PRO A 157 2.06 -4.09 -13.35
CA PRO A 157 2.90 -4.68 -14.40
C PRO A 157 2.14 -5.52 -15.42
N GLY A 158 1.11 -6.23 -14.97
CA GLY A 158 0.29 -7.11 -15.80
C GLY A 158 -0.67 -6.40 -16.75
N LEU A 159 -0.82 -5.08 -16.61
CA LEU A 159 -1.69 -4.28 -17.49
C LEU A 159 -0.86 -3.47 -18.49
N PRO A 160 -1.30 -3.41 -19.78
CA PRO A 160 -0.67 -2.54 -20.76
C PRO A 160 -0.70 -1.06 -20.35
N THR A 161 0.32 -0.30 -20.74
CA THR A 161 0.33 1.17 -20.60
C THR A 161 -0.90 1.77 -21.29
N GLY A 162 -1.56 2.74 -20.64
CA GLY A 162 -2.84 3.31 -21.10
C GLY A 162 -4.07 2.56 -20.58
N THR A 163 -3.90 1.48 -19.80
CA THR A 163 -4.99 0.81 -19.09
C THR A 163 -5.13 1.36 -17.67
N PHE A 164 -6.37 1.52 -17.25
CA PHE A 164 -6.75 1.92 -15.90
C PHE A 164 -7.70 0.89 -15.31
N ALA A 165 -7.49 0.52 -14.06
CA ALA A 165 -8.37 -0.40 -13.37
C ALA A 165 -8.67 0.08 -11.95
N THR A 166 -9.93 -0.01 -11.54
CA THR A 166 -10.37 0.19 -10.17
C THR A 166 -11.66 -0.58 -9.92
N ARG A 167 -12.09 -0.65 -8.69
CA ARG A 167 -13.35 -1.28 -8.29
C ARG A 167 -13.91 -0.64 -7.03
N SER A 168 -15.21 -0.68 -6.86
CA SER A 168 -15.90 -0.34 -5.62
C SER A 168 -15.79 -1.47 -4.60
N GLY A 169 -15.70 -1.13 -3.32
CA GLY A 169 -15.56 -2.10 -2.23
C GLY A 169 -14.15 -2.68 -2.12
N ALA A 170 -14.06 -3.92 -1.66
CA ALA A 170 -12.79 -4.59 -1.43
C ALA A 170 -11.94 -4.68 -2.71
N PHE A 171 -10.65 -4.29 -2.60
CA PHE A 171 -9.72 -4.29 -3.72
C PHE A 171 -8.42 -5.03 -3.36
N TYR A 172 -7.69 -4.61 -2.30
CA TYR A 172 -6.53 -5.32 -1.77
C TYR A 172 -6.90 -6.08 -0.50
N ALA A 173 -6.32 -7.25 -0.30
CA ALA A 173 -6.54 -8.06 0.89
C ALA A 173 -5.90 -7.43 2.14
N ASN A 174 -6.37 -7.81 3.32
CA ASN A 174 -5.59 -7.59 4.54
C ASN A 174 -4.26 -8.37 4.47
N ALA A 175 -3.27 -7.92 5.23
CA ALA A 175 -1.94 -8.53 5.25
C ALA A 175 -1.46 -8.84 6.66
N ASP A 176 -2.09 -9.83 7.31
CA ASP A 176 -1.74 -10.19 8.68
C ASP A 176 -0.60 -11.21 8.72
N LYS A 177 0.11 -11.22 9.85
CA LYS A 177 1.11 -12.22 10.19
C LYS A 177 0.70 -12.96 11.46
N PHE A 178 1.12 -14.21 11.61
CA PHE A 178 0.94 -14.98 12.83
C PHE A 178 2.21 -15.73 13.20
N VAL A 179 2.37 -16.00 14.50
CA VAL A 179 3.44 -16.83 15.04
C VAL A 179 2.83 -17.80 16.05
N VAL A 180 3.21 -19.06 15.93
CA VAL A 180 2.85 -20.13 16.86
C VAL A 180 4.12 -20.67 17.50
N ARG A 181 4.13 -20.76 18.82
CA ARG A 181 5.20 -21.44 19.58
C ARG A 181 4.61 -22.61 20.31
N VAL A 182 5.21 -23.76 20.10
CA VAL A 182 4.86 -25.02 20.77
C VAL A 182 5.99 -25.40 21.70
N HIS A 183 5.66 -25.64 22.96
CA HIS A 183 6.63 -26.00 24.00
C HIS A 183 6.15 -27.20 24.81
N SER A 184 7.07 -28.09 25.17
CA SER A 184 6.83 -29.16 26.14
C SER A 184 8.04 -29.40 27.03
N THR A 185 7.78 -29.56 28.32
CA THR A 185 8.79 -30.01 29.30
C THR A 185 8.78 -31.53 29.50
N ARG A 186 7.89 -32.23 28.81
CA ARG A 186 7.73 -33.67 28.89
C ARG A 186 8.57 -34.35 27.82
N ALA A 187 9.49 -35.22 28.21
CA ALA A 187 10.44 -35.89 27.30
C ALA A 187 9.76 -36.77 26.23
N GLU A 188 8.58 -37.30 26.54
CA GLU A 188 7.78 -38.15 25.64
C GLU A 188 7.00 -37.33 24.58
N VAL A 189 6.88 -36.01 24.76
CA VAL A 189 6.13 -35.15 23.82
C VAL A 189 7.08 -34.57 22.78
N ASN A 190 6.81 -34.85 21.53
CA ASN A 190 7.56 -34.31 20.40
C ASN A 190 6.91 -33.02 19.86
N SER A 191 7.43 -31.86 20.25
CA SER A 191 6.89 -30.55 19.83
C SER A 191 6.94 -30.34 18.31
N ILE A 192 7.87 -30.99 17.59
CA ILE A 192 7.94 -30.95 16.11
C ILE A 192 6.70 -31.65 15.51
N LEU A 193 6.35 -32.80 16.06
CA LEU A 193 5.16 -33.53 15.62
C LEU A 193 3.88 -32.75 15.94
N VAL A 194 3.79 -32.17 17.12
CA VAL A 194 2.65 -31.32 17.52
C VAL A 194 2.51 -30.11 16.60
N ALA A 195 3.62 -29.43 16.29
CA ALA A 195 3.63 -28.29 15.37
C ALA A 195 3.15 -28.71 13.97
N SER A 196 3.59 -29.87 13.47
CA SER A 196 3.15 -30.36 12.16
C SER A 196 1.64 -30.68 12.11
N GLN A 197 1.08 -31.23 13.19
CA GLN A 197 -0.37 -31.46 13.32
C GLN A 197 -1.16 -30.15 13.33
N ILE A 198 -0.66 -29.13 14.05
CA ILE A 198 -1.28 -27.80 14.09
C ILE A 198 -1.25 -27.17 12.69
N ILE A 199 -0.13 -27.22 11.97
CA ILE A 199 -0.02 -26.72 10.59
C ILE A 199 -1.07 -27.35 9.68
N GLN A 200 -1.21 -28.68 9.71
CA GLN A 200 -2.21 -29.40 8.91
C GLN A 200 -3.64 -29.00 9.26
N ALA A 201 -3.92 -28.84 10.57
CA ALA A 201 -5.24 -28.41 11.02
C ALA A 201 -5.58 -26.99 10.61
N LEU A 202 -4.61 -26.07 10.65
CA LEU A 202 -4.79 -24.69 10.17
C LEU A 202 -5.09 -24.64 8.66
N GLN A 203 -4.46 -25.49 7.83
CA GLN A 203 -4.78 -25.61 6.41
C GLN A 203 -6.21 -26.18 6.22
N SER A 204 -6.61 -27.16 7.02
CA SER A 204 -7.95 -27.73 6.98
C SER A 204 -9.01 -26.72 7.44
N LEU A 205 -8.67 -25.86 8.40
CA LEU A 205 -9.55 -24.79 8.90
C LEU A 205 -9.95 -23.85 7.75
N THR A 206 -9.00 -23.38 6.94
CA THR A 206 -9.29 -22.45 5.83
C THR A 206 -10.14 -23.09 4.74
N SER A 207 -9.94 -24.38 4.45
CA SER A 207 -10.63 -25.07 3.35
C SER A 207 -11.99 -25.66 3.72
N ARG A 208 -12.32 -25.79 5.01
CA ARG A 208 -13.51 -26.52 5.49
C ARG A 208 -14.42 -25.72 6.41
N SER A 209 -13.92 -24.66 7.02
CA SER A 209 -14.68 -23.91 8.05
C SER A 209 -15.17 -22.54 7.57
N PHE A 210 -14.79 -22.13 6.37
CA PHE A 210 -15.21 -20.88 5.72
C PHE A 210 -15.91 -21.21 4.39
N ASN A 211 -16.69 -20.26 3.89
CA ASN A 211 -17.33 -20.40 2.59
C ASN A 211 -16.24 -20.50 1.51
N THR A 212 -16.43 -21.42 0.56
CA THR A 212 -15.48 -21.60 -0.57
C THR A 212 -15.41 -20.39 -1.50
N LEU A 213 -16.35 -19.47 -1.42
CA LEU A 213 -16.35 -18.19 -2.15
C LEU A 213 -15.57 -17.09 -1.40
N ASP A 214 -15.24 -17.32 -0.13
CA ASP A 214 -14.42 -16.38 0.63
C ASP A 214 -12.97 -16.48 0.14
N SER A 215 -12.45 -15.37 -0.36
CA SER A 215 -11.03 -15.29 -0.70
C SER A 215 -10.21 -15.29 0.59
N LEU A 216 -9.74 -16.47 1.00
CA LEU A 216 -8.99 -16.67 2.23
C LEU A 216 -7.73 -17.50 1.95
N VAL A 217 -6.58 -16.92 2.24
CA VAL A 217 -5.28 -17.59 2.13
C VAL A 217 -4.58 -17.53 3.49
N LEU A 218 -4.24 -18.69 4.05
CA LEU A 218 -3.33 -18.84 5.19
C LEU A 218 -2.11 -19.61 4.70
N SER A 219 -0.94 -18.99 4.78
CA SER A 219 0.32 -19.60 4.35
C SER A 219 1.28 -19.69 5.52
N VAL A 220 1.78 -20.88 5.81
CA VAL A 220 2.94 -21.04 6.71
C VAL A 220 4.19 -20.78 5.88
N THR A 221 4.99 -19.80 6.28
CA THR A 221 6.15 -19.32 5.50
C THR A 221 7.49 -19.63 6.17
N ARG A 222 7.47 -19.99 7.45
CA ARG A 222 8.67 -20.41 8.19
C ARG A 222 8.32 -21.45 9.24
N ILE A 223 9.25 -22.34 9.52
CA ILE A 223 9.26 -23.23 10.66
C ILE A 223 10.69 -23.36 11.19
N ASP A 224 10.83 -23.29 12.50
CA ASP A 224 12.05 -23.51 13.24
C ASP A 224 11.76 -24.43 14.41
N ALA A 225 12.45 -25.56 14.50
CA ALA A 225 12.12 -26.56 15.50
C ALA A 225 13.36 -27.35 15.92
N HIS A 226 13.60 -27.40 17.22
CA HIS A 226 14.74 -28.07 17.81
C HIS A 226 14.32 -28.94 18.99
N ARG A 227 15.10 -30.02 19.21
CA ARG A 227 15.10 -30.76 20.45
C ARG A 227 16.42 -30.54 21.17
N HIS A 228 16.34 -30.07 22.40
CA HIS A 228 17.49 -29.91 23.27
C HIS A 228 17.65 -31.15 24.15
N ASP A 229 18.43 -32.15 23.67
CA ASP A 229 18.59 -33.42 24.38
C ASP A 229 19.14 -33.26 25.81
N ALA A 230 20.03 -32.31 26.03
CA ALA A 230 20.59 -32.02 27.36
C ALA A 230 19.55 -31.47 28.37
N GLN A 231 18.50 -30.83 27.89
CA GLN A 231 17.46 -30.22 28.72
C GLN A 231 16.15 -31.01 28.71
N GLN A 232 16.05 -32.06 27.89
CA GLN A 232 14.82 -32.83 27.63
C GLN A 232 13.62 -31.93 27.24
N THR A 233 13.88 -30.76 26.66
CA THR A 233 12.88 -29.85 26.14
C THR A 233 12.84 -29.91 24.63
N ALA A 234 11.67 -29.73 24.09
CA ALA A 234 11.48 -29.61 22.64
C ALA A 234 10.66 -28.34 22.38
N GLU A 235 11.16 -27.50 21.49
CA GLU A 235 10.51 -26.27 21.05
C GLU A 235 10.30 -26.30 19.55
N ALA A 236 9.18 -25.77 19.11
CA ALA A 236 8.92 -25.54 17.71
C ALA A 236 8.23 -24.19 17.56
N GLU A 237 8.76 -23.34 16.70
CA GLU A 237 8.11 -22.10 16.29
C GLU A 237 7.83 -22.16 14.79
N PHE A 238 6.63 -21.76 14.40
CA PHE A 238 6.31 -21.52 12.99
C PHE A 238 5.49 -20.25 12.85
N GLY A 239 5.49 -19.71 11.67
CA GLY A 239 4.75 -18.48 11.41
C GLY A 239 4.39 -18.36 9.94
N GLY A 240 3.54 -17.40 9.65
CA GLY A 240 3.04 -17.20 8.30
C GLY A 240 2.20 -15.97 8.12
N THR A 241 1.48 -15.93 7.03
CA THR A 241 0.63 -14.81 6.62
C THR A 241 -0.81 -15.23 6.44
N VAL A 242 -1.71 -14.28 6.62
CA VAL A 242 -3.15 -14.43 6.35
C VAL A 242 -3.60 -13.29 5.45
N ARG A 243 -4.36 -13.65 4.42
CA ARG A 243 -4.94 -12.74 3.43
C ARG A 243 -6.42 -13.05 3.25
N THR A 244 -7.29 -12.04 3.35
CA THR A 244 -8.70 -12.12 2.99
C THR A 244 -9.23 -10.76 2.60
N HIS A 245 -10.32 -10.73 1.84
CA HIS A 245 -11.01 -9.50 1.47
C HIS A 245 -12.25 -9.24 2.34
N ASP A 246 -12.47 -10.05 3.38
CA ASP A 246 -13.63 -9.94 4.27
C ASP A 246 -13.18 -9.72 5.72
N LYS A 247 -13.66 -8.63 6.33
CA LYS A 247 -13.36 -8.25 7.72
C LYS A 247 -13.91 -9.24 8.75
N GLN A 248 -15.08 -9.85 8.45
CA GLN A 248 -15.70 -10.81 9.36
C GLN A 248 -14.95 -12.15 9.30
N VAL A 249 -14.58 -12.60 8.09
CA VAL A 249 -13.74 -13.78 7.90
C VAL A 249 -12.41 -13.62 8.63
N ARG A 250 -11.78 -12.43 8.52
CA ARG A 250 -10.52 -12.10 9.23
C ARG A 250 -10.64 -12.30 10.74
N ALA A 251 -11.68 -11.71 11.35
CA ALA A 251 -11.91 -11.79 12.80
C ALA A 251 -12.23 -13.23 13.25
N GLN A 252 -13.06 -13.94 12.51
CA GLN A 252 -13.41 -15.34 12.82
C GLN A 252 -12.20 -16.27 12.66
N LEU A 253 -11.35 -16.03 11.66
CA LEU A 253 -10.16 -16.85 11.44
C LEU A 253 -9.16 -16.74 12.58
N GLU A 254 -8.90 -15.51 13.07
CA GLU A 254 -7.99 -15.32 14.22
C GLU A 254 -8.45 -16.13 15.43
N GLN A 255 -9.74 -16.02 15.78
CA GLN A 255 -10.29 -16.74 16.92
C GLN A 255 -10.18 -18.25 16.73
N ARG A 256 -10.63 -18.78 15.59
CA ARG A 256 -10.63 -20.22 15.32
C ARG A 256 -9.22 -20.80 15.22
N ALA A 257 -8.29 -20.05 14.61
CA ALA A 257 -6.89 -20.48 14.54
C ALA A 257 -6.27 -20.60 15.94
N ARG A 258 -6.56 -19.64 16.83
CA ARG A 258 -6.14 -19.69 18.25
C ARG A 258 -6.70 -20.93 18.95
N GLU A 259 -7.98 -21.21 18.79
CA GLU A 259 -8.64 -22.39 19.36
C GLU A 259 -8.01 -23.69 18.87
N VAL A 260 -7.78 -23.83 17.58
CA VAL A 260 -7.14 -25.01 16.96
C VAL A 260 -5.74 -25.22 17.54
N VAL A 261 -4.92 -24.17 17.58
CA VAL A 261 -3.53 -24.22 18.09
C VAL A 261 -3.49 -24.69 19.54
N VAL A 262 -4.28 -24.07 20.41
CA VAL A 262 -4.27 -24.36 21.84
C VAL A 262 -4.81 -25.77 22.13
N ASN A 263 -5.91 -26.16 21.49
CA ASN A 263 -6.53 -27.45 21.76
C ASN A 263 -5.72 -28.64 21.24
N ILE A 264 -5.07 -28.54 20.08
CA ILE A 264 -4.21 -29.63 19.56
C ILE A 264 -2.96 -29.77 20.46
N ALA A 265 -2.33 -28.69 20.86
CA ALA A 265 -1.21 -28.73 21.77
C ALA A 265 -1.60 -29.40 23.10
N ALA A 266 -2.71 -28.99 23.72
CA ALA A 266 -3.21 -29.55 24.97
C ALA A 266 -3.53 -31.06 24.85
N ALA A 267 -4.20 -31.48 23.77
CA ALA A 267 -4.50 -32.88 23.50
C ALA A 267 -3.23 -33.73 23.35
N SER A 268 -2.13 -33.15 22.92
CA SER A 268 -0.83 -33.77 22.75
C SER A 268 0.07 -33.71 23.98
N GLY A 269 -0.39 -33.12 25.10
CA GLY A 269 0.39 -32.93 26.32
C GLY A 269 1.45 -31.82 26.20
N ALA A 270 1.32 -30.92 25.22
CA ALA A 270 2.13 -29.72 25.04
C ALA A 270 1.37 -28.44 25.42
N THR A 271 2.07 -27.32 25.42
CA THR A 271 1.46 -25.98 25.43
C THR A 271 1.79 -25.25 24.14
N ALA A 272 0.87 -24.39 23.69
CA ALA A 272 1.16 -23.53 22.55
C ALA A 272 0.63 -22.11 22.78
N THR A 273 1.34 -21.13 22.23
CA THR A 273 0.89 -19.76 22.11
C THR A 273 0.64 -19.41 20.65
N PHE A 274 -0.40 -18.62 20.42
CA PHE A 274 -0.74 -18.07 19.10
C PHE A 274 -0.71 -16.54 19.19
N SER A 275 0.23 -15.94 18.47
CA SER A 275 0.37 -14.49 18.37
C SER A 275 -0.11 -14.03 17.00
N TRP A 276 -1.06 -13.11 16.98
CA TRP A 276 -1.54 -12.45 15.77
C TRP A 276 -0.97 -11.05 15.67
N HIS A 277 -0.44 -10.70 14.52
CA HIS A 277 0.14 -9.41 14.21
C HIS A 277 -0.64 -8.77 13.06
N PRO A 278 -1.61 -7.90 13.38
CA PRO A 278 -2.43 -7.28 12.35
C PRO A 278 -1.58 -6.34 11.48
N GLY A 279 -1.61 -6.58 10.19
CA GLY A 279 -1.07 -5.71 9.14
C GLY A 279 -2.15 -4.78 8.56
N PRO A 280 -1.93 -4.23 7.36
CA PRO A 280 -2.93 -3.42 6.67
C PRO A 280 -4.28 -4.14 6.61
N PRO A 281 -5.38 -3.42 6.86
CA PRO A 281 -6.72 -3.97 6.70
C PRO A 281 -7.05 -4.16 5.21
N VAL A 282 -8.23 -4.69 4.94
CA VAL A 282 -8.77 -4.71 3.57
C VAL A 282 -8.85 -3.28 3.04
N LEU A 283 -8.25 -3.03 1.89
CA LEU A 283 -8.43 -1.77 1.17
C LEU A 283 -9.79 -1.81 0.49
N GLU A 284 -10.67 -0.92 0.90
CA GLU A 284 -12.04 -0.81 0.37
C GLU A 284 -12.24 0.57 -0.22
N ASN A 285 -12.41 0.64 -1.53
CA ASN A 285 -12.74 1.88 -2.20
C ASN A 285 -14.18 2.30 -1.93
N ASP A 286 -14.38 3.58 -1.67
CA ASP A 286 -15.71 4.18 -1.66
C ASP A 286 -16.36 4.08 -3.04
N ALA A 287 -17.63 3.67 -3.09
CA ALA A 287 -18.32 3.39 -4.35
C ALA A 287 -18.46 4.63 -5.24
N HIS A 288 -18.77 5.79 -4.65
CA HIS A 288 -18.88 7.04 -5.37
C HIS A 288 -17.53 7.48 -5.93
N TRP A 289 -16.46 7.46 -5.11
CA TRP A 289 -15.15 7.91 -5.56
C TRP A 289 -14.49 6.94 -6.56
N ALA A 290 -14.73 5.63 -6.46
CA ALA A 290 -14.31 4.66 -7.47
C ALA A 290 -14.99 4.93 -8.83
N GLN A 291 -16.28 5.29 -8.82
CA GLN A 291 -17.00 5.67 -10.03
C GLN A 291 -16.46 6.98 -10.63
N VAL A 292 -16.24 8.00 -9.81
CA VAL A 292 -15.66 9.28 -10.25
C VAL A 292 -14.26 9.05 -10.85
N ALA A 293 -13.41 8.27 -10.18
CA ALA A 293 -12.08 7.92 -10.66
C ALA A 293 -12.12 7.27 -12.05
N SER A 294 -13.03 6.31 -12.26
CA SER A 294 -13.24 5.65 -13.55
C SER A 294 -13.72 6.61 -14.65
N GLN A 295 -14.66 7.49 -14.32
CA GLN A 295 -15.17 8.48 -15.28
C GLN A 295 -14.09 9.47 -15.74
N VAL A 296 -13.27 9.97 -14.79
CA VAL A 296 -12.15 10.85 -15.12
C VAL A 296 -11.12 10.12 -15.97
N ALA A 297 -10.81 8.85 -15.68
CA ALA A 297 -9.89 8.06 -16.46
C ALA A 297 -10.35 7.90 -17.92
N GLN A 298 -11.64 7.63 -18.15
CA GLN A 298 -12.23 7.58 -19.49
C GLN A 298 -12.12 8.92 -20.21
N GLN A 299 -12.40 10.04 -19.53
CA GLN A 299 -12.35 11.39 -20.10
C GLN A 299 -10.94 11.78 -20.56
N VAL A 300 -9.90 11.32 -19.86
CA VAL A 300 -8.50 11.59 -20.22
C VAL A 300 -7.89 10.53 -21.14
N GLY A 301 -8.67 9.56 -21.60
CA GLY A 301 -8.30 8.63 -22.68
C GLY A 301 -7.79 7.26 -22.24
N TYR A 302 -7.91 6.89 -20.95
CA TYR A 302 -7.57 5.53 -20.51
C TYR A 302 -8.59 4.49 -20.98
N GLN A 303 -8.10 3.28 -21.25
CA GLN A 303 -8.93 2.08 -21.34
C GLN A 303 -9.28 1.63 -19.93
N VAL A 304 -10.54 1.86 -19.51
CA VAL A 304 -11.00 1.57 -18.15
C VAL A 304 -11.58 0.17 -18.08
N GLN A 305 -11.13 -0.59 -17.09
CA GLN A 305 -11.69 -1.91 -16.76
C GLN A 305 -11.92 -2.04 -15.24
N GLN A 306 -12.73 -3.04 -14.86
CA GLN A 306 -12.88 -3.40 -13.45
C GLN A 306 -11.61 -4.12 -12.99
N ALA A 307 -11.05 -3.67 -11.86
CA ALA A 307 -9.91 -4.34 -11.25
C ALA A 307 -10.30 -5.71 -10.67
N GLU A 308 -9.41 -6.67 -10.78
CA GLU A 308 -9.51 -7.93 -10.05
C GLU A 308 -9.15 -7.72 -8.56
N LEU A 309 -9.54 -8.69 -7.72
CA LEU A 309 -9.14 -8.70 -6.31
C LEU A 309 -7.64 -8.99 -6.19
N HIS A 310 -6.94 -8.18 -5.42
CA HIS A 310 -5.50 -8.31 -5.22
C HIS A 310 -5.21 -8.94 -3.85
N LEU A 311 -4.36 -9.97 -3.81
CA LEU A 311 -3.95 -10.60 -2.54
C LEU A 311 -2.79 -9.85 -1.86
N GLY A 312 -2.22 -8.83 -2.47
CA GLY A 312 -1.27 -7.92 -1.84
C GLY A 312 -1.91 -7.14 -0.70
N GLY A 313 -1.11 -6.70 0.26
CA GLY A 313 -1.52 -5.69 1.24
C GLY A 313 -1.09 -4.31 0.76
N GLU A 314 -1.80 -3.28 1.18
CA GLU A 314 -1.51 -1.87 0.85
C GLU A 314 -1.88 -1.01 2.05
N ASP A 315 -0.94 -0.21 2.56
CA ASP A 315 -1.16 0.57 3.77
C ASP A 315 -2.05 1.81 3.54
N PHE A 316 -2.31 2.19 2.28
CA PHE A 316 -3.35 3.14 1.91
C PHE A 316 -4.72 2.77 2.50
N ALA A 317 -4.95 1.49 2.78
CA ALA A 317 -6.13 0.99 3.45
C ALA A 317 -6.40 1.67 4.79
N TYR A 318 -5.38 2.10 5.53
CA TYR A 318 -5.56 2.82 6.79
C TYR A 318 -6.20 4.20 6.58
N TYR A 319 -5.87 4.89 5.50
CA TYR A 319 -6.52 6.16 5.15
C TYR A 319 -8.01 5.95 4.83
N LEU A 320 -8.33 4.90 4.07
CA LEU A 320 -9.72 4.59 3.71
C LEU A 320 -10.58 4.11 4.89
N GLN A 321 -9.97 3.76 6.02
CA GLN A 321 -10.69 3.56 7.27
C GLN A 321 -11.11 4.87 7.94
N GLN A 322 -10.46 5.98 7.64
CA GLN A 322 -10.70 7.28 8.25
C GLN A 322 -11.60 8.17 7.41
N LEU A 323 -11.50 8.08 6.09
CA LEU A 323 -12.22 8.94 5.15
C LEU A 323 -12.44 8.25 3.80
N PRO A 324 -13.46 8.68 3.03
CA PRO A 324 -13.74 8.09 1.73
C PRO A 324 -12.66 8.43 0.71
N GLY A 325 -12.50 7.57 -0.29
CA GLY A 325 -11.53 7.78 -1.35
C GLY A 325 -11.50 6.61 -2.33
N ALA A 326 -10.52 6.65 -3.22
CA ALA A 326 -10.29 5.57 -4.17
C ALA A 326 -8.80 5.33 -4.41
N PHE A 327 -8.44 4.06 -4.44
CA PHE A 327 -7.16 3.55 -4.90
C PHE A 327 -7.33 2.93 -6.28
N VAL A 328 -6.38 3.18 -7.18
CA VAL A 328 -6.50 2.78 -8.57
C VAL A 328 -5.25 2.06 -9.06
N SER A 329 -5.38 1.17 -10.03
CA SER A 329 -4.25 0.56 -10.74
C SER A 329 -4.07 1.22 -12.10
N ILE A 330 -2.82 1.54 -12.45
CA ILE A 330 -2.43 2.08 -13.76
C ILE A 330 -1.44 1.12 -14.41
N GLY A 331 -1.75 0.66 -15.62
CA GLY A 331 -0.93 -0.28 -16.36
C GLY A 331 0.48 0.25 -16.61
N SER A 332 1.49 -0.55 -16.32
CA SER A 332 2.90 -0.23 -16.46
C SER A 332 3.69 -1.17 -17.38
N ALA A 333 3.04 -2.18 -17.97
CA ALA A 333 3.56 -3.04 -19.02
C ALA A 333 4.98 -3.59 -18.75
N SER A 334 5.30 -3.97 -17.51
CA SER A 334 6.59 -4.53 -17.18
C SER A 334 6.65 -6.02 -17.48
N GLU A 335 7.77 -6.50 -18.03
CA GLU A 335 8.02 -7.93 -18.28
C GLU A 335 8.09 -8.72 -16.97
N PHE A 336 8.66 -8.10 -15.92
CA PHE A 336 8.77 -8.68 -14.59
C PHE A 336 7.73 -8.08 -13.65
N GLY A 337 7.23 -8.92 -12.73
CA GLY A 337 6.31 -8.48 -11.69
C GLY A 337 6.98 -7.60 -10.63
N LEU A 338 6.16 -7.06 -9.74
CA LEU A 338 6.61 -6.32 -8.56
C LEU A 338 7.54 -7.19 -7.70
N HIS A 339 8.43 -6.55 -6.96
CA HIS A 339 9.42 -7.18 -6.07
C HIS A 339 10.42 -8.10 -6.78
N HIS A 340 10.59 -7.94 -8.10
CA HIS A 340 11.58 -8.67 -8.89
C HIS A 340 12.75 -7.75 -9.28
N GLY A 341 13.99 -8.23 -9.21
CA GLY A 341 15.18 -7.43 -9.54
C GLY A 341 15.27 -6.95 -11.00
N GLY A 342 14.47 -7.51 -11.89
CA GLY A 342 14.33 -7.09 -13.29
C GLY A 342 13.13 -6.17 -13.55
N PHE A 343 12.36 -5.77 -12.51
CA PHE A 343 11.20 -4.90 -12.66
C PHE A 343 11.58 -3.56 -13.29
N ASN A 344 10.90 -3.19 -14.37
CA ASN A 344 11.12 -1.94 -15.08
C ASN A 344 9.81 -1.50 -15.75
N PRO A 345 9.05 -0.60 -15.11
CA PRO A 345 7.79 -0.10 -15.66
C PRO A 345 8.03 0.83 -16.85
N ASP A 346 7.09 0.82 -17.80
CA ASP A 346 7.10 1.74 -18.93
C ASP A 346 6.91 3.19 -18.46
N GLU A 347 7.91 4.04 -18.68
CA GLU A 347 7.89 5.46 -18.27
C GLU A 347 6.83 6.29 -19.00
N ALA A 348 6.29 5.80 -20.13
CA ALA A 348 5.23 6.48 -20.85
C ALA A 348 3.92 6.61 -20.06
N LEU A 349 3.75 5.85 -18.96
CA LEU A 349 2.61 5.99 -18.06
C LEU A 349 2.64 7.29 -17.22
N ILE A 350 3.83 7.89 -16.98
CA ILE A 350 4.02 8.94 -15.97
C ILE A 350 3.22 10.21 -16.30
N ALA A 351 3.41 10.75 -17.49
CA ALA A 351 2.76 12.01 -17.87
C ALA A 351 1.24 11.89 -17.99
N PRO A 352 0.66 10.85 -18.61
CA PRO A 352 -0.80 10.62 -18.61
C PRO A 352 -1.36 10.43 -17.20
N ALA A 353 -0.68 9.69 -16.32
CA ALA A 353 -1.12 9.47 -14.95
C ALA A 353 -1.07 10.77 -14.12
N ALA A 354 -0.03 11.60 -14.27
CA ALA A 354 0.02 12.93 -13.67
C ALA A 354 -1.13 13.82 -14.12
N HIS A 355 -1.46 13.78 -15.42
CA HIS A 355 -2.61 14.50 -15.94
C HIS A 355 -3.94 13.98 -15.36
N TYR A 356 -4.10 12.66 -15.30
CA TYR A 356 -5.27 12.02 -14.68
C TYR A 356 -5.48 12.49 -13.22
N PHE A 357 -4.45 12.43 -12.37
CA PHE A 357 -4.57 12.85 -10.97
C PHE A 357 -4.85 14.36 -10.82
N SER A 358 -4.30 15.17 -11.69
CA SER A 358 -4.64 16.60 -11.75
C SER A 358 -6.12 16.83 -12.09
N GLN A 359 -6.69 16.08 -13.04
CA GLN A 359 -8.11 16.17 -13.40
C GLN A 359 -9.01 15.59 -12.31
N LEU A 360 -8.63 14.44 -11.72
CA LEU A 360 -9.36 13.82 -10.62
C LEU A 360 -9.47 14.75 -9.42
N ALA A 361 -8.38 15.41 -9.04
CA ALA A 361 -8.37 16.38 -7.95
C ALA A 361 -9.33 17.55 -8.22
N GLN A 362 -9.31 18.13 -9.42
CA GLN A 362 -10.21 19.22 -9.80
C GLN A 362 -11.67 18.77 -9.75
N GLN A 363 -11.99 17.60 -10.31
CA GLN A 363 -13.34 17.05 -10.31
C GLN A 363 -13.84 16.75 -8.89
N ALA A 364 -12.97 16.20 -8.02
CA ALA A 364 -13.31 15.92 -6.63
C ALA A 364 -13.63 17.21 -5.84
N LEU A 365 -12.80 18.25 -5.98
CA LEU A 365 -13.04 19.54 -5.35
C LEU A 365 -14.36 20.17 -5.82
N GLN A 366 -14.67 20.11 -7.11
CA GLN A 366 -15.92 20.63 -7.67
C GLN A 366 -17.15 19.92 -7.10
N GLN A 367 -17.10 18.58 -7.01
CA GLN A 367 -18.21 17.80 -6.48
C GLN A 367 -18.44 18.04 -4.99
N LEU A 368 -17.37 18.16 -4.19
CA LEU A 368 -17.48 18.48 -2.77
C LEU A 368 -18.05 19.87 -2.55
N ASN A 369 -17.65 20.86 -3.36
CA ASN A 369 -18.22 22.20 -3.31
C ASN A 369 -19.72 22.23 -3.67
N ALA A 370 -20.15 21.47 -4.66
CA ALA A 370 -21.57 21.38 -5.03
C ALA A 370 -22.39 20.82 -3.85
N ARG A 371 -21.92 19.74 -3.23
CA ARG A 371 -22.59 19.16 -2.04
C ARG A 371 -22.69 20.14 -0.86
N CYS A 372 -21.63 20.94 -0.61
CA CYS A 372 -21.66 21.96 0.45
C CYS A 372 -22.70 23.05 0.16
N ARG A 373 -22.85 23.49 -1.10
CA ARG A 373 -23.86 24.49 -1.48
C ARG A 373 -25.29 23.97 -1.31
N ASP A 374 -25.53 22.73 -1.74
CA ASP A 374 -26.86 22.10 -1.60
C ASP A 374 -27.25 21.89 -0.12
N ALA A 375 -26.28 21.59 0.76
CA ALA A 375 -26.49 21.46 2.20
C ALA A 375 -26.78 22.79 2.93
N ILE A 376 -26.40 23.93 2.34
CA ILE A 376 -26.67 25.27 2.89
C ILE A 376 -28.04 25.79 2.43
N LEU A 377 -28.55 25.28 1.29
CA LEU A 377 -29.81 25.72 0.68
C LEU A 377 -31.04 24.90 1.18
N ASN A 378 -30.81 23.77 1.85
CA ASN A 378 -31.84 22.94 2.51
C ASN A 378 -31.79 23.10 4.03
#